data_bc251ed75fa222ebe21de45b2f83789d
#
_entry.id   bc251ed75fa222ebe21de45b2f83789d
#
_cell.length_a   1.000
_cell.length_b   1.000
_cell.length_c   1.000
_cell.angle_alpha   90.00
_cell.angle_beta   90.00
_cell.angle_gamma   90.00
#
_symmetry.space_group_name_H-M   'P 1'
#
loop_
_entity.id
_entity.type
_entity.pdbx_description
1 polymer ?
#
loop_
_entity_poly.entity_id
_entity_poly.type
_entity_poly.pdbx_seq_one_letter_code
_entity_poly.pdbx_strand_id
1 'polypeptide(L)'
;MTKNAMSNTDISRDLDKIDATFTAVYQAPAGVEHYRLLSYIGRQVSDSLILDVGTYRGYSAIALSNNLNNKIISYDIQKHHIQEDTSNTEYRIGEALKFEDFKNTSIILLDTFHDGVYEEVFINHLRSIKWTGLLIMDDINEFPALRVLFNKLPEEKYDISHIGHWSGTGLVVFDN
;
A
#
# COMPACT_ATOMS: atom_id res chain seq x y z
N MET A 1 -9.02 -5.05 11.32
CA MET A 1 -9.19 -6.33 10.57
C MET A 1 -9.02 -7.49 11.54
N THR A 2 -9.96 -8.40 11.64
CA THR A 2 -9.81 -9.60 12.49
C THR A 2 -8.97 -10.64 11.73
N LYS A 3 -8.15 -11.43 12.44
CA LYS A 3 -7.36 -12.54 11.88
C LYS A 3 -8.16 -13.49 10.96
N ASN A 4 -9.48 -13.60 11.17
CA ASN A 4 -10.38 -14.44 10.37
C ASN A 4 -10.75 -13.82 9.02
N ALA A 5 -10.59 -12.51 8.82
CA ALA A 5 -10.88 -11.86 7.53
C ALA A 5 -9.80 -12.10 6.47
N MET A 6 -8.64 -12.62 6.86
CA MET A 6 -7.49 -12.84 6.00
C MET A 6 -7.16 -14.32 5.78
N SER A 7 -8.17 -15.20 5.82
CA SER A 7 -7.93 -16.60 5.39
C SER A 7 -7.63 -16.62 3.88
N ASN A 8 -6.62 -17.40 3.46
CA ASN A 8 -6.23 -17.54 2.05
C ASN A 8 -7.42 -17.83 1.11
N THR A 9 -8.43 -18.54 1.61
CA THR A 9 -9.61 -18.93 0.83
C THR A 9 -10.54 -17.76 0.56
N ASP A 10 -10.66 -16.82 1.48
CA ASP A 10 -11.56 -15.66 1.32
C ASP A 10 -10.92 -14.60 0.43
N ILE A 11 -9.61 -14.37 0.56
CA ILE A 11 -8.85 -13.44 -0.27
C ILE A 11 -8.81 -13.92 -1.71
N SER A 12 -8.52 -15.20 -1.98
CA SER A 12 -8.45 -15.71 -3.35
C SER A 12 -9.79 -15.59 -4.09
N ARG A 13 -10.91 -15.86 -3.43
CA ARG A 13 -12.24 -15.71 -4.04
C ARG A 13 -12.59 -14.28 -4.41
N ASP A 14 -12.21 -13.32 -3.57
CA ASP A 14 -12.44 -11.91 -3.85
C ASP A 14 -11.46 -11.35 -4.88
N LEU A 15 -10.23 -11.85 -4.89
CA LEU A 15 -9.24 -11.52 -5.92
C LEU A 15 -9.69 -11.99 -7.32
N ASP A 16 -10.34 -13.16 -7.42
CA ASP A 16 -10.87 -13.67 -8.69
C ASP A 16 -12.09 -12.90 -9.22
N LYS A 17 -12.75 -12.12 -8.35
CA LYS A 17 -13.87 -11.25 -8.73
C LYS A 17 -13.44 -9.83 -9.14
N ILE A 18 -12.16 -9.50 -8.99
CA ILE A 18 -11.64 -8.20 -9.40
C ILE A 18 -11.69 -8.14 -10.92
N ASP A 19 -12.46 -7.18 -11.39
CA ASP A 19 -12.85 -7.01 -12.77
C ASP A 19 -11.63 -6.97 -13.72
N ALA A 20 -11.78 -7.63 -14.85
CA ALA A 20 -10.81 -7.68 -15.94
C ALA A 20 -10.47 -6.31 -16.56
N THR A 21 -11.14 -5.23 -16.17
CA THR A 21 -10.88 -3.86 -16.62
C THR A 21 -9.45 -3.39 -16.34
N PHE A 22 -8.76 -3.99 -15.35
CA PHE A 22 -7.37 -3.66 -14.99
C PHE A 22 -6.37 -4.75 -15.39
N THR A 23 -6.63 -5.49 -16.46
CA THR A 23 -5.78 -6.62 -16.89
C THR A 23 -4.32 -6.23 -17.10
N ALA A 24 -4.03 -5.03 -17.60
CA ALA A 24 -2.65 -4.57 -17.81
C ALA A 24 -1.89 -4.39 -16.48
N VAL A 25 -2.57 -3.91 -15.43
CA VAL A 25 -2.01 -3.73 -14.08
C VAL A 25 -1.71 -5.09 -13.45
N TYR A 26 -2.63 -6.04 -13.56
CA TYR A 26 -2.47 -7.37 -12.99
C TYR A 26 -1.45 -8.25 -13.71
N GLN A 27 -1.01 -7.87 -14.90
CA GLN A 27 0.04 -8.54 -15.65
C GLN A 27 1.41 -7.86 -15.50
N ALA A 28 1.52 -6.83 -14.67
CA ALA A 28 2.76 -6.11 -14.45
C ALA A 28 3.83 -7.02 -13.78
N PRO A 29 5.12 -6.75 -14.02
CA PRO A 29 6.21 -7.61 -13.53
C PRO A 29 6.32 -7.74 -12.01
N ALA A 30 5.71 -6.83 -11.25
CA ALA A 30 5.74 -6.84 -9.78
C ALA A 30 4.98 -8.00 -9.13
N GLY A 31 4.24 -8.77 -9.92
CA GLY A 31 3.46 -9.91 -9.44
C GLY A 31 1.97 -9.63 -9.39
N VAL A 32 1.21 -10.51 -10.01
CA VAL A 32 -0.26 -10.40 -10.12
C VAL A 32 -0.93 -10.42 -8.74
N GLU A 33 -0.42 -11.22 -7.83
CA GLU A 33 -0.88 -11.35 -6.45
C GLU A 33 -0.75 -10.05 -5.67
N HIS A 34 0.33 -9.29 -5.85
CA HIS A 34 0.56 -8.01 -5.17
C HIS A 34 -0.57 -7.01 -5.47
N TYR A 35 -0.85 -6.75 -6.74
CA TYR A 35 -1.88 -5.79 -7.14
C TYR A 35 -3.30 -6.28 -6.82
N ARG A 36 -3.55 -7.57 -6.89
CA ARG A 36 -4.81 -8.17 -6.46
C ARG A 36 -5.03 -7.93 -4.95
N LEU A 37 -4.00 -8.14 -4.14
CA LEU A 37 -4.06 -7.89 -2.70
C LEU A 37 -4.32 -6.41 -2.40
N LEU A 38 -3.60 -5.48 -3.06
CA LEU A 38 -3.83 -4.04 -2.90
C LEU A 38 -5.26 -3.65 -3.28
N SER A 39 -5.77 -4.20 -4.38
CA SER A 39 -7.14 -3.98 -4.81
C SER A 39 -8.17 -4.52 -3.79
N TYR A 40 -7.92 -5.71 -3.23
CA TYR A 40 -8.74 -6.26 -2.16
C TYR A 40 -8.73 -5.34 -0.93
N ILE A 41 -7.54 -4.90 -0.48
CA ILE A 41 -7.39 -4.03 0.68
C ILE A 41 -8.11 -2.68 0.47
N GLY A 42 -7.94 -2.04 -0.70
CA GLY A 42 -8.61 -0.79 -1.04
C GLY A 42 -10.15 -0.89 -1.00
N ARG A 43 -10.69 -2.07 -1.27
CA ARG A 43 -12.14 -2.34 -1.19
C ARG A 43 -12.67 -2.58 0.22
N GLN A 44 -11.80 -2.81 1.21
CA GLN A 44 -12.23 -3.00 2.61
C GLN A 44 -12.63 -1.69 3.29
N VAL A 45 -12.33 -0.55 2.67
CA VAL A 45 -12.69 0.79 3.14
C VAL A 45 -13.55 1.51 2.11
N SER A 46 -14.38 2.46 2.54
CA SER A 46 -15.18 3.31 1.67
C SER A 46 -15.16 4.74 2.20
N ASP A 47 -15.31 5.70 1.29
CA ASP A 47 -15.28 7.13 1.60
C ASP A 47 -13.98 7.53 2.33
N SER A 48 -12.90 6.85 1.98
CA SER A 48 -11.61 6.93 2.66
C SER A 48 -10.55 7.56 1.78
N LEU A 49 -9.61 8.23 2.43
CA LEU A 49 -8.39 8.70 1.81
C LEU A 49 -7.30 7.62 1.96
N ILE A 50 -6.67 7.26 0.85
CA ILE A 50 -5.57 6.29 0.79
C ILE A 50 -4.35 7.01 0.23
N LEU A 51 -3.21 6.85 0.90
CA LEU A 51 -1.93 7.41 0.47
C LEU A 51 -1.05 6.29 -0.11
N ASP A 52 -0.60 6.50 -1.33
CA ASP A 52 0.34 5.62 -2.03
C ASP A 52 1.68 6.36 -2.17
N VAL A 53 2.74 5.82 -1.58
CA VAL A 53 4.08 6.43 -1.56
C VAL A 53 5.04 5.56 -2.36
N GLY A 54 5.44 6.05 -3.52
CA GLY A 54 6.21 5.33 -4.53
C GLY A 54 5.35 5.04 -5.76
N THR A 55 4.93 6.09 -6.47
CA THR A 55 4.01 5.96 -7.63
C THR A 55 4.59 5.11 -8.76
N TYR A 56 5.87 5.34 -9.11
CA TYR A 56 6.47 4.77 -10.31
C TYR A 56 5.54 4.88 -11.53
N ARG A 57 5.00 3.76 -12.04
CA ARG A 57 4.04 3.75 -13.18
C ARG A 57 2.57 3.81 -12.78
N GLY A 58 2.28 3.94 -11.49
CA GLY A 58 0.93 4.07 -10.95
C GLY A 58 0.20 2.75 -10.71
N TYR A 59 0.87 1.60 -10.81
CA TYR A 59 0.19 0.30 -10.70
C TYR A 59 -0.42 0.07 -9.31
N SER A 60 0.29 0.43 -8.25
CA SER A 60 -0.21 0.36 -6.88
C SER A 60 -1.42 1.27 -6.66
N ALA A 61 -1.31 2.53 -7.12
CA ALA A 61 -2.40 3.50 -7.04
C ALA A 61 -3.64 3.02 -7.77
N ILE A 62 -3.48 2.49 -9.01
CA ILE A 62 -4.58 1.92 -9.79
C ILE A 62 -5.25 0.76 -9.04
N ALA A 63 -4.46 -0.15 -8.47
CA ALA A 63 -4.99 -1.28 -7.72
C ALA A 63 -5.78 -0.82 -6.49
N LEU A 64 -5.25 0.12 -5.70
CA LEU A 64 -5.91 0.69 -4.52
C LEU A 64 -7.19 1.46 -4.88
N SER A 65 -7.29 2.00 -6.10
CA SER A 65 -8.42 2.81 -6.58
C SER A 65 -9.69 2.03 -6.93
N ASN A 66 -9.68 0.70 -6.81
CA ASN A 66 -10.77 -0.17 -7.25
C ASN A 66 -12.12 0.08 -6.55
N ASN A 67 -12.15 0.73 -5.39
CA ASN A 67 -13.38 1.31 -4.82
C ASN A 67 -13.44 2.80 -5.16
N LEU A 68 -14.31 3.18 -6.09
CA LEU A 68 -14.45 4.56 -6.59
C LEU A 68 -14.92 5.56 -5.53
N ASN A 69 -15.44 5.10 -4.39
CA ASN A 69 -15.79 5.98 -3.27
C ASN A 69 -14.55 6.42 -2.47
N ASN A 70 -13.41 5.76 -2.65
CA ASN A 70 -12.17 6.20 -2.03
C ASN A 70 -11.46 7.25 -2.88
N LYS A 71 -10.65 8.09 -2.25
CA LYS A 71 -9.70 8.97 -2.92
C LYS A 71 -8.28 8.45 -2.70
N ILE A 72 -7.52 8.31 -3.79
CA ILE A 72 -6.12 7.91 -3.75
C ILE A 72 -5.27 9.14 -4.01
N ILE A 73 -4.28 9.38 -3.16
CA ILE A 73 -3.20 10.35 -3.41
C ILE A 73 -1.91 9.55 -3.55
N SER A 74 -1.32 9.63 -4.72
CA SER A 74 -0.08 8.89 -5.02
C SER A 74 1.08 9.86 -5.20
N TYR A 75 2.16 9.64 -4.44
CA TYR A 75 3.37 10.47 -4.43
C TYR A 75 4.57 9.77 -5.02
N ASP A 76 5.33 10.51 -5.81
CA ASP A 76 6.70 10.13 -6.19
C ASP A 76 7.59 11.38 -6.22
N ILE A 77 8.86 11.20 -5.93
CA ILE A 77 9.86 12.29 -6.03
C ILE A 77 10.20 12.62 -7.49
N GLN A 78 9.88 11.72 -8.41
CA GLN A 78 10.12 11.85 -9.85
C GLN A 78 8.81 11.74 -10.63
N LYS A 79 8.82 12.36 -11.81
CA LYS A 79 7.72 12.22 -12.76
C LYS A 79 7.91 10.96 -13.58
N HIS A 80 6.95 10.06 -13.51
CA HIS A 80 6.88 8.86 -14.34
C HIS A 80 5.74 8.94 -15.36
N HIS A 81 5.78 8.06 -16.34
CA HIS A 81 4.65 7.85 -17.25
C HIS A 81 3.63 6.95 -16.54
N ILE A 82 2.49 7.50 -16.19
CA ILE A 82 1.40 6.73 -15.58
C ILE A 82 0.77 5.84 -16.64
N GLN A 83 0.65 4.56 -16.32
CA GLN A 83 0.20 3.55 -17.28
C GLN A 83 -1.30 3.70 -17.58
N GLU A 84 -2.08 4.05 -16.59
CA GLU A 84 -3.52 4.23 -16.69
C GLU A 84 -3.99 5.27 -15.66
N ASP A 85 -4.91 6.13 -16.03
CA ASP A 85 -5.47 7.14 -15.14
C ASP A 85 -6.83 6.66 -14.61
N THR A 86 -7.08 6.86 -13.34
CA THR A 86 -8.36 6.52 -12.69
C THR A 86 -9.00 7.77 -12.12
N SER A 87 -10.33 7.85 -12.20
CA SER A 87 -11.11 9.05 -11.85
C SER A 87 -11.00 9.48 -10.39
N ASN A 88 -10.56 8.58 -9.50
CA ASN A 88 -10.42 8.80 -8.06
C ASN A 88 -8.97 8.85 -7.57
N THR A 89 -7.98 8.93 -8.48
CA THR A 89 -6.57 9.02 -8.14
C THR A 89 -5.99 10.39 -8.53
N GLU A 90 -5.20 10.96 -7.65
CA GLU A 90 -4.43 12.18 -7.86
C GLU A 90 -2.94 11.87 -7.71
N TYR A 91 -2.16 12.10 -8.77
CA TYR A 91 -0.72 11.90 -8.78
C TYR A 91 0.03 13.18 -8.46
N ARG A 92 0.93 13.13 -7.49
CA ARG A 92 1.72 14.28 -7.01
C ARG A 92 3.20 14.00 -7.09
N ILE A 93 3.96 15.02 -7.48
CA ILE A 93 5.43 14.97 -7.49
C ILE A 93 5.94 15.73 -6.27
N GLY A 94 6.76 15.06 -5.46
CA GLY A 94 7.38 15.65 -4.27
C GLY A 94 7.50 14.65 -3.12
N GLU A 95 7.91 15.20 -1.99
CA GLU A 95 8.09 14.46 -0.73
C GLU A 95 6.74 14.14 -0.08
N ALA A 96 6.43 12.86 0.09
CA ALA A 96 5.19 12.42 0.73
C ALA A 96 5.08 12.86 2.20
N LEU A 97 6.21 13.05 2.89
CA LEU A 97 6.22 13.59 4.26
C LEU A 97 5.66 15.01 4.37
N LYS A 98 5.51 15.75 3.26
CA LYS A 98 4.86 17.07 3.21
C LYS A 98 3.35 16.99 3.02
N PHE A 99 2.80 15.81 2.95
CA PHE A 99 1.35 15.61 2.86
C PHE A 99 0.68 16.10 4.15
N GLU A 100 -0.30 17.01 4.03
CA GLU A 100 -0.89 17.68 5.18
C GLU A 100 -2.04 16.88 5.82
N ASP A 101 -2.61 15.95 5.08
CA ASP A 101 -3.88 15.31 5.45
C ASP A 101 -3.73 13.85 5.95
N PHE A 102 -2.56 13.52 6.52
CA PHE A 102 -2.29 12.19 7.05
C PHE A 102 -3.38 11.68 7.99
N LYS A 103 -3.91 12.54 8.85
CA LYS A 103 -4.90 12.13 9.87
C LYS A 103 -6.20 11.60 9.30
N ASN A 104 -6.50 11.93 8.05
CA ASN A 104 -7.69 11.47 7.34
C ASN A 104 -7.42 10.25 6.46
N THR A 105 -6.16 9.78 6.37
CA THR A 105 -5.84 8.54 5.64
C THR A 105 -6.17 7.32 6.48
N SER A 106 -6.81 6.34 5.86
CA SER A 106 -7.11 5.04 6.47
C SER A 106 -6.06 3.98 6.16
N ILE A 107 -5.43 4.10 4.98
CA ILE A 107 -4.43 3.16 4.47
C ILE A 107 -3.29 3.97 3.89
N ILE A 108 -2.06 3.52 4.16
CA ILE A 108 -0.84 4.01 3.52
C ILE A 108 -0.10 2.82 2.95
N LEU A 109 0.24 2.88 1.65
CA LEU A 109 1.25 2.00 1.05
C LEU A 109 2.58 2.73 1.04
N LEU A 110 3.63 2.06 1.50
CA LEU A 110 5.00 2.56 1.53
C LEU A 110 5.89 1.63 0.71
N ASP A 111 6.20 2.07 -0.51
CA ASP A 111 7.00 1.39 -1.51
C ASP A 111 8.01 2.39 -2.09
N THR A 112 9.19 2.53 -1.45
CA THR A 112 10.09 3.62 -1.73
C THR A 112 11.53 3.16 -2.04
N PHE A 113 12.53 3.64 -1.29
CA PHE A 113 13.94 3.38 -1.58
C PHE A 113 14.42 2.01 -1.11
N HIS A 114 13.70 1.35 -0.22
CA HIS A 114 14.01 0.05 0.39
C HIS A 114 15.34 0.04 1.17
N ASP A 115 15.84 1.22 1.55
CA ASP A 115 17.09 1.36 2.32
C ASP A 115 16.88 1.24 3.84
N GLY A 116 15.62 1.22 4.29
CA GLY A 116 15.22 1.17 5.68
C GLY A 116 15.36 2.51 6.41
N VAL A 117 16.00 3.50 5.82
CA VAL A 117 16.23 4.82 6.43
C VAL A 117 15.04 5.74 6.19
N TYR A 118 14.64 5.88 4.94
CA TYR A 118 13.46 6.69 4.61
C TYR A 118 12.19 6.11 5.24
N GLU A 119 12.04 4.80 5.18
CA GLU A 119 10.88 4.10 5.75
C GLU A 119 10.84 4.28 7.28
N GLU A 120 11.96 4.24 7.97
CA GLU A 120 12.02 4.51 9.42
C GLU A 120 11.64 5.96 9.74
N VAL A 121 12.12 6.93 8.96
CA VAL A 121 11.74 8.35 9.10
C VAL A 121 10.24 8.52 8.89
N PHE A 122 9.68 7.89 7.86
CA PHE A 122 8.25 7.94 7.55
C PHE A 122 7.40 7.35 8.69
N ILE A 123 7.75 6.17 9.19
CA ILE A 123 7.08 5.51 10.31
C ILE A 123 7.16 6.37 11.58
N ASN A 124 8.32 6.95 11.88
CA ASN A 124 8.47 7.83 13.03
C ASN A 124 7.64 9.12 12.89
N HIS A 125 7.47 9.62 11.68
CA HIS A 125 6.54 10.73 11.41
C HIS A 125 5.09 10.32 11.75
N LEU A 126 4.62 9.14 11.29
CA LEU A 126 3.27 8.63 11.59
C LEU A 126 3.04 8.53 13.11
N ARG A 127 4.03 8.03 13.85
CA ARG A 127 3.99 8.00 15.33
C ARG A 127 3.89 9.40 15.94
N SER A 128 4.70 10.34 15.44
CA SER A 128 4.76 11.71 15.97
C SER A 128 3.44 12.45 15.85
N ILE A 129 2.70 12.22 14.78
CA ILE A 129 1.38 12.80 14.52
C ILE A 129 0.23 11.97 15.10
N LYS A 130 0.53 10.83 15.74
CA LYS A 130 -0.44 9.86 16.26
C LYS A 130 -1.43 9.42 15.18
N TRP A 131 -0.90 9.05 14.02
CA TRP A 131 -1.72 8.51 12.95
C TRP A 131 -2.30 7.16 13.34
N THR A 132 -3.52 6.88 12.90
CA THR A 132 -4.18 5.58 13.06
C THR A 132 -4.61 5.05 11.72
N GLY A 133 -4.36 3.79 11.45
CA GLY A 133 -4.70 3.16 10.19
C GLY A 133 -3.86 1.93 9.88
N LEU A 134 -3.90 1.51 8.64
CA LEU A 134 -3.15 0.37 8.12
C LEU A 134 -1.99 0.85 7.25
N LEU A 135 -0.76 0.59 7.67
CA LEU A 135 0.43 0.77 6.85
C LEU A 135 0.75 -0.56 6.14
N ILE A 136 0.89 -0.50 4.83
CA ILE A 136 1.38 -1.61 4.00
C ILE A 136 2.83 -1.28 3.66
N MET A 137 3.75 -2.18 3.94
CA MET A 137 5.16 -2.08 3.57
C MET A 137 5.47 -3.10 2.49
N ASP A 138 5.97 -2.63 1.35
CA ASP A 138 6.40 -3.52 0.27
C ASP A 138 7.86 -3.96 0.46
N ASP A 139 8.23 -5.04 -0.20
CA ASP A 139 9.60 -5.58 -0.31
C ASP A 139 10.30 -5.93 1.02
N ILE A 140 9.53 -6.23 2.08
CA ILE A 140 10.09 -6.51 3.43
C ILE A 140 11.01 -7.73 3.48
N ASN A 141 11.01 -8.60 2.47
CA ASN A 141 11.83 -9.81 2.41
C ASN A 141 13.01 -9.69 1.42
N GLU A 142 12.88 -8.86 0.39
CA GLU A 142 13.93 -8.71 -0.62
C GLU A 142 15.10 -7.87 -0.09
N PHE A 143 14.81 -6.84 0.68
CA PHE A 143 15.81 -5.92 1.20
C PHE A 143 16.09 -6.16 2.69
N PRO A 144 17.32 -6.59 3.07
CA PRO A 144 17.64 -6.90 4.47
C PRO A 144 17.40 -5.73 5.44
N ALA A 145 17.60 -4.48 4.98
CA ALA A 145 17.34 -3.29 5.80
C ALA A 145 15.86 -3.16 6.17
N LEU A 146 14.95 -3.37 5.20
CA LEU A 146 13.51 -3.38 5.46
C LEU A 146 13.09 -4.53 6.36
N ARG A 147 13.67 -5.71 6.17
CA ARG A 147 13.38 -6.86 7.05
C ARG A 147 13.77 -6.57 8.49
N VAL A 148 14.91 -5.95 8.71
CA VAL A 148 15.38 -5.55 10.04
C VAL A 148 14.45 -4.49 10.63
N LEU A 149 14.09 -3.48 9.85
CA LEU A 149 13.16 -2.43 10.27
C LEU A 149 11.80 -3.04 10.65
N PHE A 150 11.19 -3.80 9.73
CA PHE A 150 9.88 -4.43 9.96
C PHE A 150 9.86 -5.26 11.24
N ASN A 151 10.90 -6.09 11.47
CA ASN A 151 10.98 -6.93 12.66
C ASN A 151 11.07 -6.12 13.96
N LYS A 152 11.69 -4.93 13.95
CA LYS A 152 11.86 -4.05 15.11
C LYS A 152 10.64 -3.21 15.45
N LEU A 153 9.67 -3.07 14.53
CA LEU A 153 8.47 -2.27 14.80
C LEU A 153 7.74 -2.82 16.04
N PRO A 154 7.36 -1.97 17.00
CA PRO A 154 6.61 -2.38 18.18
C PRO A 154 5.12 -2.58 17.92
N GLU A 155 4.59 -1.98 16.84
CA GLU A 155 3.19 -2.03 16.43
C GLU A 155 2.76 -3.49 16.13
N GLU A 156 1.47 -3.75 16.22
CA GLU A 156 0.90 -5.00 15.73
C GLU A 156 1.18 -5.12 14.23
N LYS A 157 1.80 -6.23 13.81
CA LYS A 157 2.24 -6.41 12.43
C LYS A 157 2.12 -7.84 11.96
N TYR A 158 1.99 -8.00 10.65
CA TYR A 158 1.79 -9.27 9.99
C TYR A 158 2.62 -9.34 8.72
N ASP A 159 3.45 -10.37 8.58
CA ASP A 159 4.07 -10.74 7.31
C ASP A 159 3.05 -11.55 6.49
N ILE A 160 2.54 -10.95 5.43
CA ILE A 160 1.52 -11.54 4.55
C ILE A 160 2.08 -11.89 3.16
N SER A 161 3.39 -12.03 3.06
CA SER A 161 4.08 -12.31 1.79
C SER A 161 3.54 -13.54 1.06
N HIS A 162 3.01 -14.51 1.80
CA HIS A 162 2.42 -15.74 1.23
C HIS A 162 1.12 -15.51 0.44
N ILE A 163 0.50 -14.35 0.55
CA ILE A 163 -0.69 -13.93 -0.22
C ILE A 163 -0.47 -12.60 -0.95
N GLY A 164 0.67 -11.98 -0.76
CA GLY A 164 1.06 -10.71 -1.36
C GLY A 164 2.12 -10.90 -2.43
N HIS A 165 3.24 -10.22 -2.26
CA HIS A 165 4.35 -10.23 -3.20
C HIS A 165 5.49 -11.16 -2.73
N TRP A 166 6.17 -11.83 -3.68
CA TRP A 166 7.30 -12.73 -3.37
C TRP A 166 8.46 -12.00 -2.68
N SER A 167 8.66 -10.71 -2.99
CA SER A 167 9.65 -9.84 -2.33
C SER A 167 9.27 -9.46 -0.90
N GLY A 168 8.04 -9.73 -0.51
CA GLY A 168 7.53 -9.56 0.85
C GLY A 168 6.55 -8.41 0.99
N THR A 169 5.43 -8.69 1.64
CA THR A 169 4.42 -7.68 1.99
C THR A 169 4.15 -7.72 3.48
N GLY A 170 4.36 -6.60 4.15
CA GLY A 170 4.09 -6.40 5.57
C GLY A 170 2.85 -5.54 5.81
N LEU A 171 2.02 -5.91 6.77
CA LEU A 171 0.98 -5.05 7.31
C LEU A 171 1.38 -4.59 8.71
N VAL A 172 1.21 -3.31 9.00
CA VAL A 172 1.44 -2.71 10.33
C VAL A 172 0.19 -1.93 10.73
N VAL A 173 -0.35 -2.24 11.91
CA VAL A 173 -1.57 -1.60 12.43
C VAL A 173 -1.17 -0.51 13.40
N PHE A 174 -1.54 0.72 13.08
CA PHE A 174 -1.41 1.86 13.98
C PHE A 174 -2.76 2.10 14.66
N ASP A 175 -2.83 1.75 15.92
CA ASP A 175 -3.94 2.02 16.84
C ASP A 175 -3.42 2.84 18.02
N ASN A 176 -4.22 3.78 18.52
CA ASN A 176 -3.88 4.59 19.70
C ASN A 176 -4.55 4.03 20.95
#